data_f1ad9d31477bb2fb69c2b15d92676c4c
#
_entry.id   f1ad9d31477bb2fb69c2b15d92676c4c
#
_cell.length_a   1.000
_cell.length_b   1.000
_cell.length_c   1.000
_cell.angle_alpha   90.00
_cell.angle_beta   90.00
_cell.angle_gamma   90.00
#
_symmetry.space_group_name_H-M   'P 1'
#
loop_
_entity.id
_entity.type
_entity.pdbx_description
1 polymer ?
#
loop_
_entity_poly.entity_id
_entity_poly.type
_entity_poly.pdbx_seq_one_letter_code
_entity_poly.pdbx_strand_id
1 'polypeptide(L)'
;TVERGTNNTYIMGERNVVKGLSRNNIIVGNSNEISSGVNNACVLGNYGIANRSGEVVIGGGGFNGTGKGYAQSSVITLTGTTTDESTTSLFVNGNPNVTTIERSSGTVYTSFEAKVIGVRTGGTAAGSEGDRIFLTTSGIIYETTANESTPVIVSTGTVTGWTANAAFSGSNMLFQVTGAADMDISWS
;
A
#
# COMPACT_ATOMS: atom_id res chain seq x y z
N THR A 1 -6.05 -2.81 25.15
CA THR A 1 -7.37 -3.45 25.00
C THR A 1 -7.36 -4.36 23.79
N VAL A 2 -7.90 -5.55 23.92
CA VAL A 2 -8.10 -6.53 22.84
C VAL A 2 -9.58 -6.81 22.74
N GLU A 3 -10.15 -6.56 21.56
CA GLU A 3 -11.59 -6.77 21.35
C GLU A 3 -11.90 -8.20 20.91
N ARG A 4 -13.20 -8.54 20.94
CA ARG A 4 -13.70 -9.87 20.61
C ARG A 4 -13.38 -10.27 19.17
N GLY A 5 -13.00 -11.54 18.96
CA GLY A 5 -12.68 -12.09 17.62
C GLY A 5 -11.24 -11.88 17.18
N THR A 6 -10.37 -11.33 18.03
CA THR A 6 -8.93 -11.25 17.78
C THR A 6 -8.25 -12.56 18.14
N ASN A 7 -7.36 -13.03 17.27
CA ASN A 7 -6.58 -14.25 17.50
C ASN A 7 -5.11 -14.04 17.16
N ASN A 8 -4.23 -14.80 17.83
CA ASN A 8 -2.79 -14.84 17.53
C ASN A 8 -2.14 -13.46 17.45
N THR A 9 -2.46 -12.56 18.38
CA THR A 9 -1.92 -11.21 18.41
C THR A 9 -0.92 -11.08 19.56
N TYR A 10 0.28 -10.62 19.24
CA TYR A 10 1.33 -10.32 20.20
C TYR A 10 1.36 -8.83 20.52
N ILE A 11 1.27 -8.47 21.80
CA ILE A 11 1.26 -7.08 22.26
C ILE A 11 2.31 -6.90 23.34
N MET A 12 3.21 -5.95 23.13
CA MET A 12 4.19 -5.51 24.11
C MET A 12 4.08 -3.99 24.32
N GLY A 13 3.97 -3.55 25.56
CA GLY A 13 3.85 -2.15 25.93
C GLY A 13 2.46 -1.77 26.42
N GLU A 14 2.16 -0.49 26.48
CA GLU A 14 0.98 0.04 27.17
C GLU A 14 -0.02 0.72 26.21
N ARG A 15 -1.29 0.76 26.61
CA ARG A 15 -2.37 1.50 25.92
C ARG A 15 -2.57 1.11 24.45
N ASN A 16 -2.11 -0.06 24.06
CA ASN A 16 -2.33 -0.59 22.74
C ASN A 16 -3.76 -1.11 22.58
N VAL A 17 -4.33 -0.98 21.38
CA VAL A 17 -5.68 -1.41 21.04
C VAL A 17 -5.64 -2.30 19.81
N VAL A 18 -6.28 -3.47 19.88
CA VAL A 18 -6.55 -4.32 18.72
C VAL A 18 -8.06 -4.45 18.61
N LYS A 19 -8.59 -3.92 17.52
CA LYS A 19 -10.03 -3.96 17.24
C LYS A 19 -10.47 -5.31 16.69
N GLY A 20 -11.74 -5.61 16.82
CA GLY A 20 -12.33 -6.91 16.58
C GLY A 20 -12.05 -7.51 15.20
N LEU A 21 -12.13 -8.85 15.11
CA LEU A 21 -11.91 -9.65 13.89
C LEU A 21 -10.49 -9.59 13.30
N SER A 22 -9.52 -9.06 14.04
CA SER A 22 -8.11 -8.93 13.60
C SER A 22 -7.30 -10.15 14.04
N ARG A 23 -6.35 -10.62 13.19
CA ARG A 23 -5.59 -11.85 13.43
C ARG A 23 -4.12 -11.72 13.07
N ASN A 24 -3.28 -12.51 13.77
CA ASN A 24 -1.85 -12.65 13.46
C ASN A 24 -1.11 -11.30 13.44
N ASN A 25 -1.36 -10.45 14.41
CA ASN A 25 -0.79 -9.11 14.45
C ASN A 25 0.30 -8.99 15.53
N ILE A 26 1.18 -8.03 15.33
CA ILE A 26 2.23 -7.68 16.29
C ILE A 26 2.11 -6.19 16.62
N ILE A 27 2.09 -5.86 17.91
CA ILE A 27 2.23 -4.47 18.39
C ILE A 27 3.36 -4.41 19.41
N VAL A 28 4.31 -3.52 19.19
CA VAL A 28 5.37 -3.20 20.16
C VAL A 28 5.46 -1.70 20.35
N GLY A 29 5.22 -1.24 21.57
CA GLY A 29 5.27 0.19 21.93
C GLY A 29 4.01 0.66 22.64
N ASN A 30 3.70 1.96 22.57
CA ASN A 30 2.64 2.53 23.37
C ASN A 30 1.58 3.23 22.52
N SER A 31 0.31 3.13 22.96
CA SER A 31 -0.82 3.85 22.36
C SER A 31 -1.04 3.57 20.88
N ASN A 32 -0.61 2.41 20.39
CA ASN A 32 -0.82 1.97 19.01
C ASN A 32 -2.21 1.36 18.80
N GLU A 33 -2.60 1.22 17.53
CA GLU A 33 -3.89 0.64 17.17
C GLU A 33 -3.77 -0.27 15.95
N ILE A 34 -4.51 -1.36 15.96
CA ILE A 34 -4.83 -2.17 14.79
C ILE A 34 -6.33 -2.10 14.58
N SER A 35 -6.73 -1.64 13.40
CA SER A 35 -8.13 -1.46 13.02
C SER A 35 -8.86 -2.80 12.85
N SER A 36 -10.19 -2.77 12.90
CA SER A 36 -11.01 -3.96 12.78
C SER A 36 -10.80 -4.70 11.45
N GLY A 37 -10.72 -6.02 11.52
CA GLY A 37 -10.54 -6.88 10.34
C GLY A 37 -9.13 -6.90 9.74
N VAL A 38 -8.17 -6.18 10.32
CA VAL A 38 -6.78 -6.13 9.86
C VAL A 38 -6.02 -7.37 10.31
N ASN A 39 -5.37 -8.05 9.37
CA ASN A 39 -4.63 -9.27 9.62
C ASN A 39 -3.17 -9.14 9.18
N ASN A 40 -2.27 -9.87 9.86
CA ASN A 40 -0.85 -9.93 9.52
C ASN A 40 -0.15 -8.56 9.52
N ALA A 41 -0.60 -7.62 10.35
CA ALA A 41 0.00 -6.31 10.49
C ALA A 41 1.04 -6.26 11.61
N CYS A 42 2.00 -5.36 11.47
CA CYS A 42 3.03 -5.09 12.47
C CYS A 42 3.06 -3.59 12.78
N VAL A 43 2.88 -3.23 14.05
CA VAL A 43 2.96 -1.83 14.49
C VAL A 43 4.05 -1.69 15.53
N LEU A 44 5.04 -0.85 15.23
CA LEU A 44 6.19 -0.56 16.11
C LEU A 44 6.20 0.91 16.50
N GLY A 45 6.64 1.22 17.71
CA GLY A 45 6.77 2.60 18.20
C GLY A 45 5.52 3.11 18.92
N ASN A 46 5.19 4.37 18.75
CA ASN A 46 4.12 5.03 19.52
C ASN A 46 3.10 5.71 18.60
N TYR A 47 1.83 5.64 18.96
CA TYR A 47 0.72 6.27 18.25
C TYR A 47 0.55 5.84 16.79
N GLY A 48 1.09 4.68 16.39
CA GLY A 48 0.87 4.10 15.06
C GLY A 48 -0.53 3.49 14.92
N ILE A 49 -1.08 3.52 13.71
CA ILE A 49 -2.32 2.82 13.34
C ILE A 49 -2.07 1.98 12.10
N ALA A 50 -2.35 0.68 12.20
CA ALA A 50 -2.45 -0.18 11.02
C ALA A 50 -3.92 -0.29 10.59
N ASN A 51 -4.18 0.11 9.35
CA ASN A 51 -5.51 0.12 8.75
C ASN A 51 -5.69 -0.96 7.67
N ARG A 52 -4.61 -1.66 7.31
CA ARG A 52 -4.61 -2.62 6.20
C ARG A 52 -3.93 -3.91 6.59
N SER A 53 -4.42 -5.01 6.07
CA SER A 53 -3.77 -6.31 6.25
C SER A 53 -2.41 -6.33 5.57
N GLY A 54 -1.41 -6.92 6.25
CA GLY A 54 -0.02 -6.96 5.80
C GLY A 54 0.76 -5.64 5.94
N GLU A 55 0.15 -4.59 6.52
CA GLU A 55 0.80 -3.30 6.73
C GLU A 55 1.85 -3.36 7.85
N VAL A 56 3.03 -2.81 7.60
CA VAL A 56 4.05 -2.56 8.62
C VAL A 56 4.08 -1.06 8.91
N VAL A 57 3.83 -0.70 10.16
CA VAL A 57 3.74 0.68 10.63
C VAL A 57 4.86 0.97 11.62
N ILE A 58 5.53 2.10 11.45
CA ILE A 58 6.43 2.67 12.43
C ILE A 58 5.82 3.98 12.92
N GLY A 59 5.32 3.98 14.16
CA GLY A 59 4.73 5.16 14.80
C GLY A 59 5.81 6.07 15.37
N GLY A 60 5.79 7.34 14.97
CA GLY A 60 6.74 8.37 15.37
C GLY A 60 6.30 9.21 16.59
N GLY A 61 5.21 8.83 17.25
CA GLY A 61 4.60 9.61 18.34
C GLY A 61 3.37 10.40 17.90
N GLY A 62 2.81 11.18 18.83
CA GLY A 62 1.72 12.11 18.52
C GLY A 62 2.28 13.40 17.94
N PHE A 63 1.64 13.94 16.91
CA PHE A 63 1.99 15.22 16.35
C PHE A 63 1.09 16.30 16.97
N ASN A 64 1.71 17.26 17.69
CA ASN A 64 1.04 18.44 18.24
C ASN A 64 -0.27 18.16 19.00
N GLY A 65 -0.30 17.11 19.85
CA GLY A 65 -1.48 16.71 20.60
C GLY A 65 -2.58 16.03 19.78
N THR A 66 -2.31 15.74 18.52
CA THR A 66 -3.21 15.01 17.64
C THR A 66 -3.21 13.49 17.96
N GLY A 67 -4.22 12.82 17.46
CA GLY A 67 -4.40 11.39 17.68
C GLY A 67 -3.34 10.50 17.03
N LYS A 68 -3.62 9.22 17.01
CA LYS A 68 -2.78 8.20 16.39
C LYS A 68 -2.73 8.36 14.87
N GLY A 69 -1.67 7.89 14.25
CA GLY A 69 -1.53 7.81 12.78
C GLY A 69 -1.01 9.07 12.09
N TYR A 70 -0.87 10.20 12.79
CA TYR A 70 -0.44 11.46 12.17
C TYR A 70 1.07 11.55 11.91
N ALA A 71 1.88 10.89 12.73
CA ALA A 71 3.33 10.85 12.58
C ALA A 71 3.74 9.38 12.45
N GLN A 72 3.51 8.78 11.31
CA GLN A 72 3.87 7.39 11.04
C GLN A 72 4.43 7.19 9.64
N SER A 73 5.25 6.16 9.51
CA SER A 73 5.64 5.59 8.22
C SER A 73 4.95 4.24 8.06
N SER A 74 4.42 3.95 6.88
CA SER A 74 3.75 2.69 6.57
C SER A 74 4.36 2.04 5.34
N VAL A 75 4.62 0.74 5.40
CA VAL A 75 4.96 -0.09 4.24
C VAL A 75 3.76 -0.95 3.89
N ILE A 76 3.33 -0.87 2.64
CA ILE A 76 2.13 -1.54 2.14
C ILE A 76 2.51 -2.28 0.85
N THR A 77 2.15 -3.54 0.76
CA THR A 77 2.31 -4.32 -0.47
C THR A 77 1.00 -4.32 -1.25
N LEU A 78 1.09 -3.96 -2.52
CA LEU A 78 -0.02 -3.95 -3.47
C LEU A 78 0.27 -4.94 -4.59
N THR A 79 -0.75 -5.61 -5.10
CA THR A 79 -0.61 -6.55 -6.22
C THR A 79 -1.78 -6.41 -7.19
N GLY A 80 -1.57 -6.83 -8.43
CA GLY A 80 -2.60 -6.85 -9.45
C GLY A 80 -2.13 -7.51 -10.73
N THR A 81 -3.02 -7.64 -11.69
CA THR A 81 -2.72 -8.19 -13.02
C THR A 81 -3.36 -7.32 -14.10
N THR A 82 -2.74 -7.24 -15.26
CA THR A 82 -3.31 -6.68 -16.47
C THR A 82 -3.22 -7.71 -17.59
N THR A 83 -4.18 -7.71 -18.51
CA THR A 83 -4.21 -8.57 -19.70
C THR A 83 -4.23 -7.76 -20.99
N ASP A 84 -4.32 -6.44 -20.87
CA ASP A 84 -4.44 -5.49 -21.97
C ASP A 84 -3.81 -4.12 -21.58
N GLU A 85 -4.02 -3.12 -22.42
CA GLU A 85 -3.56 -1.74 -22.23
C GLU A 85 -4.46 -0.90 -21.30
N SER A 86 -5.46 -1.49 -20.68
CA SER A 86 -6.31 -0.78 -19.73
C SER A 86 -5.59 -0.49 -18.42
N THR A 87 -5.80 0.72 -17.90
CA THR A 87 -5.26 1.09 -16.59
C THR A 87 -6.03 0.38 -15.47
N THR A 88 -5.31 -0.30 -14.61
CA THR A 88 -5.84 -1.10 -13.50
C THR A 88 -5.25 -0.64 -12.18
N SER A 89 -6.07 -0.56 -11.13
CA SER A 89 -5.58 -0.26 -9.78
C SER A 89 -4.96 -1.51 -9.15
N LEU A 90 -3.86 -1.31 -8.43
CA LEU A 90 -3.28 -2.34 -7.56
C LEU A 90 -4.03 -2.42 -6.24
N PHE A 91 -4.08 -3.60 -5.65
CA PHE A 91 -4.88 -3.89 -4.47
C PHE A 91 -4.02 -4.38 -3.31
N VAL A 92 -4.43 -4.04 -2.09
CA VAL A 92 -3.83 -4.61 -0.88
C VAL A 92 -4.10 -6.11 -0.85
N ASN A 93 -3.04 -6.92 -0.79
CA ASN A 93 -3.12 -8.38 -0.83
C ASN A 93 -3.90 -8.95 -2.04
N GLY A 94 -3.91 -8.25 -3.17
CA GLY A 94 -4.67 -8.67 -4.35
C GLY A 94 -6.20 -8.66 -4.18
N ASN A 95 -6.74 -8.07 -3.12
CA ASN A 95 -8.17 -8.01 -2.86
C ASN A 95 -8.81 -6.81 -3.57
N PRO A 96 -9.63 -7.00 -4.62
CA PRO A 96 -10.20 -5.91 -5.40
C PRO A 96 -11.14 -4.98 -4.62
N ASN A 97 -11.53 -5.35 -3.41
CA ASN A 97 -12.33 -4.51 -2.54
C ASN A 97 -11.50 -3.58 -1.64
N VAL A 98 -10.16 -3.67 -1.70
CA VAL A 98 -9.25 -2.86 -0.88
C VAL A 98 -8.22 -2.19 -1.79
N THR A 99 -8.68 -1.23 -2.58
CA THR A 99 -7.86 -0.49 -3.55
C THR A 99 -7.16 0.72 -2.97
N THR A 100 -7.68 1.27 -1.87
CA THR A 100 -7.37 2.63 -1.50
C THR A 100 -6.46 2.71 -0.29
N ILE A 101 -5.53 3.65 -0.35
CA ILE A 101 -4.82 4.12 0.83
C ILE A 101 -5.64 5.30 1.36
N GLU A 102 -6.48 5.03 2.35
CA GLU A 102 -7.25 6.07 3.02
C GLU A 102 -6.31 7.08 3.64
N ARG A 103 -6.61 8.35 3.44
CA ARG A 103 -5.97 9.46 4.10
C ARG A 103 -6.83 9.88 5.28
N SER A 104 -6.20 10.24 6.38
CA SER A 104 -6.91 10.91 7.47
C SER A 104 -7.52 12.21 6.95
N SER A 105 -8.76 12.50 7.35
CA SER A 105 -9.41 13.78 7.01
C SER A 105 -8.65 14.95 7.63
N GLY A 106 -8.42 15.99 6.86
CA GLY A 106 -7.72 17.20 7.29
C GLY A 106 -6.51 17.54 6.40
N THR A 107 -5.82 18.62 6.74
CA THR A 107 -4.61 19.08 6.05
C THR A 107 -3.43 18.16 6.42
N VAL A 108 -3.30 17.04 5.76
CA VAL A 108 -2.22 16.06 5.97
C VAL A 108 -1.33 16.02 4.75
N TYR A 109 -0.05 16.28 4.96
CA TYR A 109 0.97 16.04 3.95
C TYR A 109 1.44 14.61 4.07
N THR A 110 1.42 13.89 2.96
CA THR A 110 1.93 12.52 2.89
C THR A 110 2.99 12.45 1.81
N SER A 111 4.18 12.01 2.14
CA SER A 111 5.16 11.60 1.14
C SER A 111 5.06 10.11 0.89
N PHE A 112 5.36 9.68 -0.33
CA PHE A 112 5.41 8.28 -0.69
C PHE A 112 6.62 7.96 -1.56
N GLU A 113 7.06 6.73 -1.48
CA GLU A 113 7.95 6.08 -2.44
C GLU A 113 7.28 4.77 -2.85
N ALA A 114 7.14 4.55 -4.15
CA ALA A 114 6.60 3.31 -4.70
C ALA A 114 7.65 2.62 -5.56
N LYS A 115 7.81 1.32 -5.33
CA LYS A 115 8.62 0.41 -6.14
C LYS A 115 7.69 -0.59 -6.76
N VAL A 116 7.62 -0.61 -8.09
CA VAL A 116 6.69 -1.44 -8.83
C VAL A 116 7.46 -2.37 -9.74
N ILE A 117 7.15 -3.66 -9.66
CA ILE A 117 7.67 -4.68 -10.55
C ILE A 117 6.51 -5.20 -11.39
N GLY A 118 6.66 -5.17 -12.72
CA GLY A 118 5.78 -5.85 -13.65
C GLY A 118 6.53 -7.00 -14.34
N VAL A 119 5.94 -8.18 -14.39
CA VAL A 119 6.50 -9.36 -15.06
C VAL A 119 5.45 -9.96 -15.97
N ARG A 120 5.81 -10.16 -17.23
CA ARG A 120 4.95 -10.87 -18.18
C ARG A 120 4.87 -12.35 -17.82
N THR A 121 3.65 -12.83 -17.72
CA THR A 121 3.32 -14.22 -17.36
C THR A 121 2.62 -14.98 -18.48
N GLY A 122 2.28 -14.29 -19.59
CA GLY A 122 1.59 -14.91 -20.72
C GLY A 122 1.20 -13.89 -21.80
N GLY A 123 0.20 -14.28 -22.59
CA GLY A 123 -0.36 -13.48 -23.68
C GLY A 123 0.29 -13.81 -25.03
N THR A 124 -0.32 -13.28 -26.13
CA THR A 124 0.05 -13.62 -27.52
C THR A 124 0.84 -12.55 -28.22
N ALA A 125 1.05 -11.36 -27.59
CA ALA A 125 1.84 -10.29 -28.15
C ALA A 125 3.31 -10.68 -28.37
N ALA A 126 4.04 -9.88 -29.17
CA ALA A 126 5.48 -10.04 -29.35
C ALA A 126 6.24 -9.91 -28.02
N GLY A 127 7.39 -10.55 -27.92
CA GLY A 127 8.19 -10.65 -26.70
C GLY A 127 8.11 -12.05 -26.08
N SER A 128 8.50 -12.17 -24.83
CA SER A 128 8.57 -13.46 -24.15
C SER A 128 8.04 -13.39 -22.72
N GLU A 129 7.57 -14.49 -22.20
CA GLU A 129 7.36 -14.61 -20.75
C GLU A 129 8.67 -14.30 -20.02
N GLY A 130 8.54 -13.58 -18.90
CA GLY A 130 9.69 -13.08 -18.14
C GLY A 130 10.20 -11.70 -18.59
N ASP A 131 9.65 -11.10 -19.67
CA ASP A 131 9.83 -9.67 -19.94
C ASP A 131 9.38 -8.89 -18.69
N ARG A 132 10.17 -7.92 -18.26
CA ARG A 132 9.96 -7.29 -16.94
C ARG A 132 10.36 -5.84 -16.90
N ILE A 133 9.69 -5.10 -16.04
CA ILE A 133 9.96 -3.70 -15.74
C ILE A 133 10.06 -3.51 -14.23
N PHE A 134 10.97 -2.65 -13.82
CA PHE A 134 11.03 -2.10 -12.47
C PHE A 134 10.90 -0.58 -12.57
N LEU A 135 9.95 -0.04 -11.85
CA LEU A 135 9.69 1.40 -11.79
C LEU A 135 9.83 1.86 -10.35
N THR A 136 10.48 2.99 -10.15
CA THR A 136 10.51 3.68 -8.87
C THR A 136 9.96 5.07 -9.07
N THR A 137 8.97 5.45 -8.30
CA THR A 137 8.42 6.81 -8.27
C THR A 137 8.26 7.25 -6.83
N SER A 138 8.34 8.56 -6.62
CA SER A 138 8.12 9.18 -5.31
C SER A 138 7.34 10.46 -5.46
N GLY A 139 6.69 10.89 -4.41
CA GLY A 139 5.91 12.12 -4.47
C GLY A 139 5.44 12.62 -3.13
N ILE A 140 4.78 13.75 -3.19
CA ILE A 140 4.09 14.39 -2.06
C ILE A 140 2.63 14.53 -2.42
N ILE A 141 1.79 14.18 -1.48
CA ILE A 141 0.35 14.31 -1.57
C ILE A 141 -0.10 15.43 -0.66
N TYR A 142 -0.85 16.36 -1.23
CA TYR A 142 -1.54 17.39 -0.47
C TYR A 142 -2.98 17.48 -0.97
N GLU A 143 -3.93 17.36 -0.07
CA GLU A 143 -5.37 17.29 -0.40
C GLU A 143 -5.68 16.21 -1.44
N THR A 144 -6.10 16.58 -2.64
CA THR A 144 -6.43 15.67 -3.76
C THR A 144 -5.38 15.73 -4.88
N THR A 145 -4.24 16.37 -4.62
CA THR A 145 -3.19 16.57 -5.61
C THR A 145 -1.96 15.73 -5.26
N ALA A 146 -1.49 14.94 -6.22
CA ALA A 146 -0.16 14.33 -6.15
C ALA A 146 0.82 15.12 -7.01
N ASN A 147 1.95 15.46 -6.44
CA ASN A 147 3.12 15.87 -7.18
C ASN A 147 4.07 14.66 -7.20
N GLU A 148 4.13 14.01 -8.33
CA GLU A 148 4.90 12.77 -8.53
C GLU A 148 6.16 13.05 -9.34
N SER A 149 7.27 12.43 -8.97
CA SER A 149 8.50 12.47 -9.76
C SER A 149 8.34 11.69 -11.06
N THR A 150 9.13 12.02 -12.07
CA THR A 150 9.27 11.15 -13.25
C THR A 150 9.81 9.79 -12.79
N PRO A 151 9.16 8.68 -13.15
CA PRO A 151 9.62 7.36 -12.75
C PRO A 151 11.02 7.03 -13.26
N VAL A 152 11.83 6.44 -12.43
CA VAL A 152 13.08 5.78 -12.87
C VAL A 152 12.72 4.37 -13.32
N ILE A 153 13.13 4.02 -14.54
CA ILE A 153 12.73 2.77 -15.19
C ILE A 153 13.96 1.92 -15.47
N VAL A 154 13.90 0.66 -15.07
CA VAL A 154 14.83 -0.40 -15.48
C VAL A 154 14.02 -1.53 -16.08
N SER A 155 14.32 -1.93 -17.29
CA SER A 155 13.53 -2.94 -18.02
C SER A 155 14.38 -3.94 -18.78
N THR A 156 13.81 -5.09 -19.05
CA THR A 156 14.40 -6.14 -19.90
C THR A 156 13.28 -6.79 -20.72
N GLY A 157 13.50 -6.91 -22.02
CA GLY A 157 12.53 -7.46 -22.96
C GLY A 157 11.58 -6.42 -23.55
N THR A 158 10.41 -6.84 -24.00
CA THR A 158 9.41 -6.02 -24.67
C THR A 158 8.43 -5.46 -23.64
N VAL A 159 8.66 -4.22 -23.19
CA VAL A 159 7.87 -3.56 -22.12
C VAL A 159 7.31 -2.20 -22.57
N THR A 160 7.18 -1.98 -23.86
CA THR A 160 6.65 -0.72 -24.41
C THR A 160 5.22 -0.49 -23.93
N GLY A 161 4.95 0.71 -23.42
CA GLY A 161 3.64 1.10 -22.93
C GLY A 161 3.34 0.71 -21.48
N TRP A 162 4.20 -0.06 -20.82
CA TRP A 162 4.00 -0.41 -19.41
C TRP A 162 4.32 0.79 -18.54
N THR A 163 3.37 1.15 -17.67
CA THR A 163 3.50 2.29 -16.77
C THR A 163 2.97 1.99 -15.38
N ALA A 164 3.39 2.80 -14.41
CA ALA A 164 2.81 2.85 -13.08
C ALA A 164 2.76 4.31 -12.62
N ASN A 165 1.69 4.69 -11.95
CA ASN A 165 1.49 6.04 -11.42
C ASN A 165 0.62 6.03 -10.16
N ALA A 166 0.75 7.11 -9.37
CA ALA A 166 -0.19 7.40 -8.30
C ALA A 166 -1.40 8.16 -8.86
N ALA A 167 -2.58 7.80 -8.39
CA ALA A 167 -3.85 8.41 -8.78
C ALA A 167 -4.74 8.66 -7.55
N PHE A 168 -5.85 9.35 -7.75
CA PHE A 168 -6.82 9.61 -6.69
C PHE A 168 -8.23 9.19 -7.08
N SER A 169 -8.96 8.69 -6.09
CA SER A 169 -10.41 8.51 -6.15
C SER A 169 -11.02 9.13 -4.89
N GLY A 170 -11.60 10.31 -5.06
CA GLY A 170 -12.02 11.13 -3.91
C GLY A 170 -10.83 11.53 -3.05
N SER A 171 -10.87 11.26 -1.76
CA SER A 171 -9.77 11.51 -0.81
C SER A 171 -8.77 10.36 -0.72
N ASN A 172 -8.95 9.30 -1.47
CA ASN A 172 -8.14 8.09 -1.40
C ASN A 172 -7.07 8.06 -2.48
N MET A 173 -5.88 7.64 -2.12
CA MET A 173 -4.78 7.40 -3.05
C MET A 173 -4.86 5.98 -3.62
N LEU A 174 -4.63 5.86 -4.92
CA LEU A 174 -4.52 4.62 -5.67
C LEU A 174 -3.13 4.52 -6.28
N PHE A 175 -2.62 3.32 -6.41
CA PHE A 175 -1.54 3.02 -7.34
C PHE A 175 -2.10 2.28 -8.54
N GLN A 176 -1.84 2.79 -9.72
CA GLN A 176 -2.36 2.26 -10.97
C GLN A 176 -1.22 1.81 -11.88
N VAL A 177 -1.48 0.76 -12.63
CA VAL A 177 -0.58 0.22 -13.63
C VAL A 177 -1.29 0.11 -14.97
N THR A 178 -0.54 0.24 -16.04
CA THR A 178 -1.03 0.00 -17.40
C THR A 178 -0.13 -1.05 -18.04
N GLY A 179 -0.73 -2.10 -18.57
CA GLY A 179 -0.04 -3.15 -19.31
C GLY A 179 0.08 -2.84 -20.80
N ALA A 180 0.05 -3.86 -21.61
CA ALA A 180 0.02 -3.75 -23.07
C ALA A 180 -0.97 -4.76 -23.66
N ALA A 181 -1.45 -4.49 -24.88
CA ALA A 181 -2.39 -5.36 -25.57
C ALA A 181 -1.86 -6.77 -25.69
N ASP A 182 -2.72 -7.76 -25.45
CA ASP A 182 -2.43 -9.18 -25.54
C ASP A 182 -1.23 -9.66 -24.69
N MET A 183 -0.97 -8.98 -23.55
CA MET A 183 0.04 -9.39 -22.57
C MET A 183 -0.57 -9.59 -21.20
N ASP A 184 -0.37 -10.76 -20.62
CA ASP A 184 -0.68 -11.04 -19.22
C ASP A 184 0.50 -10.60 -18.36
N ILE A 185 0.29 -9.62 -17.48
CA ILE A 185 1.35 -9.06 -16.64
C ILE A 185 0.92 -9.13 -15.18
N SER A 186 1.78 -9.68 -14.34
CA SER A 186 1.63 -9.64 -12.89
C SER A 186 2.42 -8.46 -12.32
N TRP A 187 1.79 -7.72 -11.44
CA TRP A 187 2.32 -6.52 -10.82
C TRP A 187 2.41 -6.65 -9.29
N SER A 188 3.50 -6.12 -8.73
CA SER A 188 3.70 -6.00 -7.28
C SER A 188 4.44 -4.71 -6.92
#